data_830c01f2011b225386a753ab1f3f8471
#
_entry.id   830c01f2011b225386a753ab1f3f8471
#
_cell.length_a   1.000
_cell.length_b   1.000
_cell.length_c   1.000
_cell.angle_alpha   90.00
_cell.angle_beta   90.00
_cell.angle_gamma   90.00
#
_symmetry.space_group_name_H-M   'P 1'
#
loop_
_entity.id
_entity.type
_entity.pdbx_description
1 polymer ?
#
loop_
_entity_poly.entity_id
_entity_poly.type
_entity_poly.pdbx_seq_one_letter_code
_entity_poly.pdbx_strand_id
1 'polypeptide(L)'
;MPDVTLTSLERALKCAEFALDKKGVDVKILEIAKISSIADYLVLATGMSDKQVQAIADSVRKGLKKFGKAQDIEGVREGKWVVIDYGDVLVHIFVDELRHYYDLDRLWGDAPLIANPEPPPAVPVHNR
;
A
#
# COMPACT_ATOMS: atom_id res chain seq x y z
N MET A 1 1.38 2.25 -27.43
CA MET A 1 0.84 1.96 -27.00
C MET A 1 0.00 2.13 -26.31
N PRO A 2 -0.65 2.22 -26.21
CA PRO A 2 -1.35 2.70 -25.38
C PRO A 2 -1.54 2.05 -24.39
N ASP A 3 -1.18 2.43 -23.63
CA ASP A 3 -1.17 1.89 -22.43
C ASP A 3 -2.45 1.98 -21.79
N VAL A 4 -2.77 1.04 -20.96
CA VAL A 4 -3.95 1.08 -20.15
C VAL A 4 -3.77 2.14 -19.10
N THR A 5 -4.68 3.11 -19.08
CA THR A 5 -4.66 4.15 -18.08
C THR A 5 -5.55 3.72 -16.92
N LEU A 6 -5.00 3.75 -15.73
CA LEU A 6 -5.73 3.39 -14.52
C LEU A 6 -6.37 4.63 -13.90
N THR A 7 -7.56 4.48 -13.35
CA THR A 7 -8.10 5.50 -12.45
C THR A 7 -7.30 5.45 -11.15
N SER A 8 -7.41 6.49 -10.32
CA SER A 8 -6.74 6.48 -9.02
C SER A 8 -7.17 5.29 -8.18
N LEU A 9 -8.46 4.98 -8.19
CA LEU A 9 -8.96 3.84 -7.41
C LEU A 9 -8.39 2.53 -7.93
N GLU A 10 -8.36 2.35 -9.25
CA GLU A 10 -7.78 1.14 -9.82
C GLU A 10 -6.31 1.00 -9.46
N ARG A 11 -5.57 2.11 -9.47
CA ARG A 11 -4.16 2.09 -9.08
C ARG A 11 -4.02 1.70 -7.61
N ALA A 12 -4.85 2.26 -6.74
CA ALA A 12 -4.81 1.92 -5.31
C ALA A 12 -5.12 0.44 -5.09
N LEU A 13 -6.12 -0.08 -5.79
CA LEU A 13 -6.48 -1.50 -5.66
C LEU A 13 -5.35 -2.41 -6.14
N LYS A 14 -4.67 -2.04 -7.21
CA LYS A 14 -3.53 -2.82 -7.68
C LYS A 14 -2.35 -2.76 -6.71
N CYS A 15 -2.10 -1.59 -6.13
CA CYS A 15 -1.05 -1.48 -5.12
C CYS A 15 -1.32 -2.43 -3.95
N ALA A 16 -2.57 -2.47 -3.49
CA ALA A 16 -2.94 -3.37 -2.40
C ALA A 16 -2.79 -4.84 -2.82
N GLU A 17 -3.20 -5.16 -4.03
CA GLU A 17 -3.09 -6.52 -4.56
C GLU A 17 -1.62 -6.98 -4.58
N PHE A 18 -0.73 -6.15 -5.10
CA PHE A 18 0.69 -6.52 -5.18
C PHE A 18 1.36 -6.55 -3.81
N ALA A 19 0.86 -5.74 -2.86
CA ALA A 19 1.34 -5.82 -1.49
C ALA A 19 0.95 -7.15 -0.86
N LEU A 20 -0.28 -7.59 -1.10
CA LEU A 20 -0.76 -8.88 -0.59
C LEU A 20 -0.02 -10.05 -1.22
N ASP A 21 0.42 -9.93 -2.47
CA ASP A 21 1.20 -10.98 -3.14
C ASP A 21 2.48 -11.30 -2.38
N LYS A 22 3.01 -10.35 -1.65
CA LYS A 22 4.21 -10.55 -0.82
C LYS A 22 3.85 -10.60 0.66
N LYS A 23 2.61 -11.01 0.94
CA LYS A 23 2.12 -11.26 2.29
C LYS A 23 2.10 -10.01 3.17
N GLY A 24 1.85 -8.85 2.55
CA GLY A 24 1.65 -7.62 3.31
C GLY A 24 0.54 -7.82 4.33
N VAL A 25 0.75 -7.29 5.51
CA VAL A 25 -0.17 -7.42 6.63
C VAL A 25 -0.91 -6.11 6.81
N ASP A 26 -2.15 -6.19 7.24
CA ASP A 26 -2.98 -5.02 7.56
C ASP A 26 -2.98 -4.01 6.42
N VAL A 27 -3.27 -4.49 5.23
CA VAL A 27 -3.32 -3.66 4.03
C VAL A 27 -4.64 -2.90 4.00
N LYS A 28 -4.56 -1.58 3.84
CA LYS A 28 -5.75 -0.73 3.82
C LYS A 28 -5.66 0.28 2.70
N ILE A 29 -6.81 0.66 2.16
CA ILE A 29 -6.92 1.74 1.19
C ILE A 29 -7.86 2.78 1.77
N LEU A 30 -7.36 4.00 1.94
CA LEU A 30 -8.14 5.10 2.47
C LEU A 30 -8.34 6.14 1.37
N GLU A 31 -9.56 6.67 1.26
CA GLU A 31 -9.85 7.74 0.32
C GLU A 31 -9.56 9.06 1.02
N ILE A 32 -8.53 9.77 0.60
CA ILE A 32 -8.14 11.02 1.25
C ILE A 32 -8.41 12.24 0.39
N ALA A 33 -8.94 12.06 -0.82
CA ALA A 33 -9.14 13.15 -1.77
C ALA A 33 -9.99 14.29 -1.19
N LYS A 34 -10.96 13.95 -0.35
CA LYS A 34 -11.89 14.96 0.18
C LYS A 34 -11.34 15.73 1.37
N ILE A 35 -10.27 15.23 1.98
CA ILE A 35 -9.71 15.87 3.18
C ILE A 35 -8.27 16.29 3.01
N SER A 36 -7.67 16.00 1.86
CA SER A 36 -6.29 16.38 1.60
C SER A 36 -6.07 16.54 0.10
N SER A 37 -5.15 17.42 -0.26
CA SER A 37 -4.80 17.63 -1.66
C SER A 37 -3.54 16.87 -2.07
N ILE A 38 -2.95 16.06 -1.16
CA ILE A 38 -1.69 15.40 -1.47
C ILE A 38 -1.86 14.21 -2.41
N ALA A 39 -3.00 13.56 -2.34
CA ALA A 39 -3.30 12.41 -3.20
C ALA A 39 -4.78 12.08 -3.09
N ASP A 40 -5.25 11.20 -3.94
CA ASP A 40 -6.64 10.72 -3.87
C ASP A 40 -6.78 9.57 -2.90
N TYR A 41 -5.80 8.67 -2.88
CA TYR A 41 -5.83 7.47 -2.04
C TYR A 41 -4.51 7.24 -1.34
N LEU A 42 -4.61 6.68 -0.15
CA LEU A 42 -3.48 6.25 0.65
C LEU A 42 -3.57 4.74 0.80
N VAL A 43 -2.50 4.04 0.47
CA VAL A 43 -2.44 2.59 0.66
C VAL A 43 -1.42 2.33 1.77
N LEU A 44 -1.84 1.61 2.80
CA LEU A 44 -0.98 1.26 3.92
C LEU A 44 -0.76 -0.25 3.93
N ALA A 45 0.46 -0.67 4.18
CA ALA A 45 0.79 -2.09 4.31
C ALA A 45 1.91 -2.25 5.33
N THR A 46 1.93 -3.40 5.98
CA THR A 46 2.95 -3.72 6.98
C THR A 46 3.73 -4.95 6.54
N GLY A 47 5.05 -4.88 6.72
CA GLY A 47 5.92 -6.03 6.58
C GLY A 47 6.48 -6.41 7.95
N MET A 48 6.76 -7.68 8.15
CA MET A 48 7.22 -8.17 9.44
C MET A 48 8.74 -8.09 9.58
N SER A 49 9.43 -7.65 8.53
CA SER A 49 10.88 -7.46 8.56
C SER A 49 11.25 -6.41 7.52
N ASP A 50 12.46 -5.88 7.62
CA ASP A 50 12.99 -4.93 6.63
C ASP A 50 12.97 -5.56 5.25
N LYS A 51 13.35 -6.82 5.16
CA LYS A 51 13.39 -7.51 3.87
C LYS A 51 12.01 -7.71 3.28
N GLN A 52 11.02 -7.96 4.11
CA GLN A 52 9.65 -8.10 3.63
C GLN A 52 9.13 -6.75 3.15
N VAL A 53 9.40 -5.68 3.87
CA VAL A 53 9.01 -4.33 3.44
C VAL A 53 9.61 -4.05 2.05
N GLN A 54 10.88 -4.36 1.86
CA GLN A 54 11.55 -4.17 0.58
C GLN A 54 10.92 -5.05 -0.51
N ALA A 55 10.56 -6.29 -0.18
CA ALA A 55 9.92 -7.19 -1.13
C ALA A 55 8.54 -6.70 -1.53
N ILE A 56 7.78 -6.17 -0.57
CA ILE A 56 6.45 -5.60 -0.85
C ILE A 56 6.61 -4.39 -1.77
N ALA A 57 7.54 -3.49 -1.46
CA ALA A 57 7.78 -2.31 -2.29
C ALA A 57 8.17 -2.71 -3.72
N ASP A 58 9.03 -3.70 -3.85
CA ASP A 58 9.47 -4.19 -5.16
C ASP A 58 8.30 -4.79 -5.94
N SER A 59 7.45 -5.55 -5.28
CA SER A 59 6.27 -6.16 -5.88
C SER A 59 5.32 -5.09 -6.43
N VAL A 60 5.07 -4.05 -5.64
CA VAL A 60 4.20 -2.96 -6.06
C VAL A 60 4.80 -2.25 -7.28
N ARG A 61 6.08 -1.90 -7.21
CA ARG A 61 6.74 -1.18 -8.29
C ARG A 61 6.73 -1.99 -9.59
N LYS A 62 7.08 -3.25 -9.51
CA LYS A 62 7.12 -4.10 -10.69
C LYS A 62 5.73 -4.33 -11.26
N GLY A 63 4.76 -4.56 -10.39
CA GLY A 63 3.38 -4.80 -10.82
C GLY A 63 2.76 -3.59 -11.47
N LEU A 64 3.11 -2.38 -11.01
CA LEU A 64 2.55 -1.15 -11.57
C LEU A 64 3.32 -0.63 -12.78
N LYS A 65 4.48 -1.20 -13.09
CA LYS A 65 5.38 -0.65 -14.10
C LYS A 65 4.71 -0.41 -15.44
N LYS A 66 3.89 -1.33 -15.89
CA LYS A 66 3.23 -1.20 -17.20
C LYS A 66 2.11 -0.17 -17.19
N PHE A 67 1.72 0.32 -16.04
CA PHE A 67 0.67 1.33 -15.90
C PHE A 67 1.24 2.71 -15.57
N GLY A 68 2.55 2.82 -15.45
CA GLY A 68 3.22 4.07 -15.13
C GLY A 68 4.18 3.91 -13.98
N LYS A 69 5.28 4.64 -14.04
CA LYS A 69 6.29 4.58 -13.00
C LYS A 69 5.92 5.48 -11.83
N ALA A 70 6.43 5.13 -10.66
CA ALA A 70 6.32 6.01 -9.51
C ALA A 70 7.05 7.32 -9.79
N GLN A 71 6.53 8.41 -9.26
CA GLN A 71 7.18 9.71 -9.36
C GLN A 71 8.35 9.80 -8.39
N ASP A 72 8.22 9.13 -7.25
CA ASP A 72 9.27 9.15 -6.24
C ASP A 72 9.15 7.91 -5.36
N ILE A 73 10.29 7.46 -4.86
CA ILE A 73 10.34 6.31 -3.96
C ILE A 73 11.41 6.59 -2.93
N GLU A 74 11.06 6.46 -1.64
CA GLU A 74 11.98 6.72 -0.56
C GLU A 74 11.97 5.58 0.45
N GLY A 75 13.10 5.37 1.11
CA GLY A 75 13.20 4.46 2.23
C GLY A 75 13.50 3.01 1.87
N VAL A 76 13.67 2.69 0.60
CA VAL A 76 13.88 1.30 0.17
C VAL A 76 15.13 0.69 0.77
N ARG A 77 16.21 1.47 0.83
CA ARG A 77 17.50 0.95 1.31
C ARG A 77 17.40 0.45 2.76
N GLU A 78 16.79 1.25 3.61
CA GLU A 78 16.64 0.89 5.02
C GLU A 78 15.57 -0.17 5.23
N GLY A 79 14.52 -0.13 4.42
CA GLY A 79 13.46 -1.12 4.49
C GLY A 79 12.56 -1.02 5.71
N LYS A 80 12.58 0.11 6.42
CA LYS A 80 11.75 0.26 7.61
C LYS A 80 10.47 1.01 7.33
N TRP A 81 10.52 1.94 6.41
CA TRP A 81 9.35 2.72 5.99
C TRP A 81 9.61 3.16 4.56
N VAL A 82 8.90 2.57 3.62
CA VAL A 82 9.01 2.90 2.20
C VAL A 82 7.78 3.68 1.79
N VAL A 83 7.99 4.78 1.10
CA VAL A 83 6.91 5.57 0.52
C VAL A 83 7.07 5.54 -0.99
N ILE A 84 6.02 5.14 -1.69
CA ILE A 84 5.99 5.15 -3.15
C ILE A 84 4.93 6.15 -3.58
N ASP A 85 5.34 7.17 -4.30
CA ASP A 85 4.48 8.27 -4.72
C ASP A 85 4.13 8.12 -6.20
N TYR A 86 2.85 7.84 -6.47
CA TYR A 86 2.35 7.78 -7.84
C TYR A 86 1.60 9.05 -8.24
N GLY A 87 1.61 10.06 -7.38
CA GLY A 87 0.89 11.31 -7.62
C GLY A 87 -0.54 11.24 -7.09
N ASP A 88 -1.34 10.35 -7.65
CA ASP A 88 -2.73 10.17 -7.22
C ASP A 88 -2.86 9.17 -6.07
N VAL A 89 -1.86 8.32 -5.87
CA VAL A 89 -1.86 7.31 -4.82
C VAL A 89 -0.51 7.33 -4.11
N LEU A 90 -0.54 7.38 -2.79
CA LEU A 90 0.66 7.25 -1.97
C LEU A 90 0.62 5.89 -1.30
N VAL A 91 1.69 5.13 -1.43
CA VAL A 91 1.80 3.82 -0.80
C VAL A 91 2.81 3.90 0.33
N HIS A 92 2.39 3.54 1.53
CA HIS A 92 3.26 3.50 2.71
C HIS A 92 3.38 2.06 3.17
N ILE A 93 4.60 1.57 3.21
CA ILE A 93 4.90 0.21 3.65
C ILE A 93 5.86 0.31 4.83
N PHE A 94 5.48 -0.22 5.98
CA PHE A 94 6.24 -0.06 7.21
C PHE A 94 6.56 -1.41 7.82
N VAL A 95 7.64 -1.46 8.62
CA VAL A 95 7.74 -2.53 9.61
C VAL A 95 6.68 -2.29 10.68
N ASP A 96 6.28 -3.33 11.36
CA ASP A 96 5.19 -3.29 12.32
C ASP A 96 5.38 -2.22 13.40
N GLU A 97 6.58 -2.11 13.94
CA GLU A 97 6.88 -1.12 14.96
C GLU A 97 6.59 0.30 14.51
N LEU A 98 7.00 0.64 13.28
CA LEU A 98 6.79 1.99 12.77
C LEU A 98 5.34 2.24 12.39
N ARG A 99 4.61 1.21 11.93
CA ARG A 99 3.19 1.32 11.66
C ARG A 99 2.46 1.78 12.92
N HIS A 100 2.79 1.17 14.05
CA HIS A 100 2.18 1.54 15.32
C HIS A 100 2.68 2.89 15.84
N TYR A 101 3.97 3.14 15.70
CA TYR A 101 4.55 4.37 16.25
C TYR A 101 4.01 5.61 15.57
N TYR A 102 3.98 5.64 14.25
CA TYR A 102 3.51 6.81 13.51
C TYR A 102 1.99 6.85 13.38
N ASP A 103 1.36 5.69 13.42
CA ASP A 103 -0.10 5.56 13.48
C ASP A 103 -0.84 6.42 12.45
N LEU A 104 -0.47 6.26 11.17
CA LEU A 104 -1.14 6.96 10.09
C LEU A 104 -2.61 6.58 10.01
N ASP A 105 -2.96 5.39 10.46
CA ASP A 105 -4.34 4.94 10.54
C ASP A 105 -5.18 5.93 11.36
N ARG A 106 -4.59 6.40 12.46
CA ARG A 106 -5.27 7.35 13.33
C ARG A 106 -5.25 8.76 12.74
N LEU A 107 -4.11 9.15 12.15
CA LEU A 107 -3.97 10.44 11.53
C LEU A 107 -5.02 10.64 10.45
N TRP A 108 -5.28 9.59 9.67
CA TRP A 108 -6.26 9.61 8.60
C TRP A 108 -7.57 8.94 9.01
N GLY A 109 -7.89 8.93 10.31
CA GLY A 109 -9.04 8.21 10.83
C GLY A 109 -10.38 8.66 10.27
N ASP A 110 -10.46 9.92 9.79
CA ASP A 110 -11.71 10.45 9.22
C ASP A 110 -11.86 10.09 7.74
N ALA A 111 -10.85 9.50 7.12
CA ALA A 111 -10.93 9.15 5.71
C ALA A 111 -11.77 7.87 5.54
N PRO A 112 -12.63 7.85 4.52
CA PRO A 112 -13.37 6.61 4.25
C PRO A 112 -12.43 5.45 3.95
N LEU A 113 -12.70 4.31 4.55
CA LEU A 113 -11.99 3.08 4.28
C LEU A 113 -12.63 2.46 3.04
N ILE A 114 -11.89 2.46 1.94
CA ILE A 114 -12.40 1.91 0.68
C ILE A 114 -12.30 0.40 0.69
N ALA A 115 -11.17 -0.10 1.17
CA ALA A 115 -10.95 -1.54 1.19
C ALA A 115 -9.99 -1.88 2.32
N ASN A 116 -10.21 -3.04 2.90
CA ASN A 116 -9.33 -3.59 3.90
C ASN A 116 -9.09 -5.04 3.47
N PRO A 117 -8.43 -5.23 2.31
CA PRO A 117 -8.28 -6.58 1.77
C PRO A 117 -7.41 -7.42 2.68
N GLU A 118 -7.86 -8.62 2.93
CA GLU A 118 -7.14 -9.57 3.75
C GLU A 118 -6.75 -10.74 2.88
N PRO A 119 -5.59 -11.33 3.11
CA PRO A 119 -5.29 -12.55 2.40
C PRO A 119 -6.31 -13.60 2.78
N PRO A 120 -6.65 -14.50 1.87
CA PRO A 120 -7.57 -15.57 2.23
C PRO A 120 -6.98 -16.36 3.39
N PRO A 121 -7.80 -16.90 4.26
CA PRO A 121 -7.30 -17.70 5.37
C PRO A 121 -6.53 -18.89 4.81
N ALA A 122 -5.39 -19.13 5.39
CA ALA A 122 -4.55 -20.22 4.95
C ALA A 122 -5.23 -21.56 5.16
N VAL A 123 -6.05 -21.62 6.18
CA VAL A 123 -6.74 -22.84 6.54
C VAL A 123 -8.08 -22.44 7.00
N PRO A 124 -9.12 -23.20 6.64
CA PRO A 124 -10.43 -22.94 7.20
C PRO A 124 -10.29 -23.21 8.64
N VAL A 125 -10.46 -22.40 9.25
CA VAL A 125 -10.21 -22.53 10.61
C VAL A 125 -11.31 -23.20 11.37
N HIS A 126 -10.88 -23.46 11.02
CA HIS A 126 -11.41 -23.68 11.60
C HIS A 126 -12.05 -23.99 12.22
N ASN A 127 -12.09 -24.27 12.08
CA ASN A 127 -12.36 -24.35 12.50
C ASN A 127 -12.74 -24.33 13.26
N ARG A 128 -12.89 -24.19 13.38
CA ARG A 128 -13.12 -23.90 14.01
C ARG A 128 -13.63 -24.05 14.38
#